data_f49ff4d3e6c78ecb334633598389bca5
#
_entry.id   f49ff4d3e6c78ecb334633598389bca5
#
_cell.length_a   1.000
_cell.length_b   1.000
_cell.length_c   1.000
_cell.angle_alpha   90.00
_cell.angle_beta   90.00
_cell.angle_gamma   90.00
#
_symmetry.space_group_name_H-M   'P 1'
#
loop_
_entity.id
_entity.type
_entity.pdbx_description
1 polymer ?
#
loop_
_entity_poly.entity_id
_entity_poly.type
_entity_poly.pdbx_seq_one_letter_code
_entity_poly.pdbx_strand_id
1 'polypeptide(L)'
;MSLFRGVKTLLGSGSSSHHSSGFTTARTETDLFPATQPDVDGEECLRDCDSCTTHYPKKFSVDESDKLYGHVKGWNTHLVVGTGQSDWVRDVTDIKHSVMHAVGKAGIERENGKIMLSASNMPSGADDHDDTVEQGTSDCMLLPSWVMIEKVAPSQVDKLLVDVIEQSVTNETPLAQKATTQNGHAQTPAANGEGHTQENGDESSNRLDHAPVPASISSSFTIKPIPHDYIILMCSHKTRDARCGQSAPLLRKEFERILRPMGMYRDMHDERPGGVGIYFINHVGGHKYSANVMIYRREGRRKDGTDEEIDGAPLAKEAVQLIWLARVRPEDCENIVRYTVLQGKVVKPKSQLRGGFDRERGLTSW
;
A
#
# COMPACT_ATOMS: atom_id res chain seq x y z
N MET A 1 62.12 12.21 -24.27
CA MET A 1 62.36 12.15 -22.81
C MET A 1 61.56 13.24 -22.15
N SER A 2 60.46 12.91 -21.52
CA SER A 2 59.91 13.70 -20.41
C SER A 2 58.79 12.86 -19.77
N LEU A 3 59.04 12.45 -18.55
CA LEU A 3 58.15 11.72 -17.64
C LEU A 3 57.19 12.71 -17.01
N PHE A 4 55.88 12.52 -17.19
CA PHE A 4 54.88 13.13 -16.30
C PHE A 4 54.22 12.03 -15.46
N ARG A 5 54.56 12.04 -14.17
CA ARG A 5 53.89 11.30 -13.09
C ARG A 5 52.52 11.95 -12.82
N GLY A 6 51.44 11.25 -13.09
CA GLY A 6 50.11 11.65 -12.65
C GLY A 6 49.84 11.23 -11.22
N VAL A 7 49.53 12.19 -10.38
CA VAL A 7 49.08 12.03 -9.01
C VAL A 7 47.61 11.55 -9.04
N LYS A 8 47.33 10.37 -8.53
CA LYS A 8 45.94 9.88 -8.28
C LYS A 8 45.45 10.56 -7.01
N THR A 9 44.53 11.50 -7.17
CA THR A 9 43.74 12.03 -6.06
C THR A 9 42.69 10.99 -5.69
N LEU A 10 42.81 10.40 -4.51
CA LEU A 10 41.78 9.59 -3.87
C LEU A 10 40.64 10.54 -3.41
N LEU A 11 39.60 10.61 -4.18
CA LEU A 11 38.31 11.16 -3.73
C LEU A 11 37.67 10.13 -2.82
N GLY A 12 37.59 10.46 -1.54
CA GLY A 12 36.85 9.69 -0.55
C GLY A 12 35.36 9.63 -0.93
N SER A 13 34.87 8.43 -1.11
CA SER A 13 33.46 8.16 -1.17
C SER A 13 32.85 8.50 0.20
N GLY A 14 32.13 9.61 0.28
CA GLY A 14 31.25 9.92 1.40
C GLY A 14 30.19 8.82 1.48
N SER A 15 30.33 7.96 2.47
CA SER A 15 29.31 7.02 2.88
C SER A 15 28.14 7.82 3.45
N SER A 16 27.09 8.03 2.67
CA SER A 16 25.81 8.46 3.20
C SER A 16 25.32 7.34 4.14
N SER A 17 25.25 7.65 5.43
CA SER A 17 24.66 6.79 6.44
C SER A 17 23.16 6.68 6.15
N HIS A 18 22.77 5.70 5.32
CA HIS A 18 21.40 5.23 5.31
C HIS A 18 21.12 4.65 6.69
N HIS A 19 20.22 5.28 7.45
CA HIS A 19 19.59 4.63 8.59
C HIS A 19 18.99 3.33 8.07
N SER A 20 19.51 2.19 8.47
CA SER A 20 18.95 0.88 8.15
C SER A 20 17.61 0.80 8.87
N SER A 21 16.53 0.92 8.15
CA SER A 21 15.14 0.86 8.65
C SER A 21 14.77 -0.51 9.26
N GLY A 22 15.69 -1.44 9.34
CA GLY A 22 15.42 -2.83 9.75
C GLY A 22 14.70 -3.64 8.66
N PHE A 23 14.41 -3.05 7.51
CA PHE A 23 13.81 -3.75 6.37
C PHE A 23 14.87 -4.39 5.49
N THR A 24 14.53 -5.56 4.93
CA THR A 24 15.39 -6.29 4.00
C THR A 24 14.66 -6.59 2.70
N THR A 25 15.41 -6.62 1.58
CA THR A 25 14.86 -7.02 0.30
C THR A 25 14.73 -8.54 0.23
N ALA A 26 13.52 -9.06 0.06
CA ALA A 26 13.25 -10.47 -0.18
C ALA A 26 13.77 -10.88 -1.56
N ARG A 27 14.57 -11.95 -1.62
CA ARG A 27 15.25 -12.37 -2.85
C ARG A 27 14.36 -13.16 -3.78
N THR A 28 13.40 -13.88 -3.21
CA THR A 28 12.46 -14.72 -3.96
C THR A 28 11.02 -14.39 -3.61
N GLU A 29 10.11 -14.84 -4.44
CA GLU A 29 8.67 -14.68 -4.28
C GLU A 29 8.18 -15.26 -2.93
N THR A 30 8.72 -16.42 -2.54
CA THR A 30 8.34 -17.13 -1.31
C THR A 30 9.02 -16.59 -0.06
N ASP A 31 10.13 -15.85 -0.22
CA ASP A 31 10.71 -15.11 0.91
C ASP A 31 9.79 -13.93 1.30
N LEU A 32 9.17 -13.26 0.30
CA LEU A 32 8.34 -12.10 0.54
C LEU A 32 6.97 -12.47 1.13
N PHE A 33 6.29 -13.45 0.52
CA PHE A 33 4.98 -13.92 1.01
C PHE A 33 4.92 -15.44 1.03
N PRO A 34 4.25 -16.05 2.02
CA PRO A 34 4.02 -17.47 2.03
C PRO A 34 3.16 -17.89 0.83
N ALA A 35 3.52 -18.99 0.20
CA ALA A 35 2.67 -19.65 -0.79
C ALA A 35 1.58 -20.49 -0.10
N THR A 36 0.48 -20.73 -0.81
CA THR A 36 -0.52 -21.73 -0.38
C THR A 36 0.09 -23.12 -0.41
N GLN A 37 -0.33 -23.97 0.52
CA GLN A 37 0.11 -25.36 0.66
C GLN A 37 -1.11 -26.27 0.75
N PRO A 38 -1.31 -27.23 -0.16
CA PRO A 38 -2.51 -28.10 -0.17
C PRO A 38 -2.77 -28.83 1.15
N ASP A 39 -1.73 -29.28 1.82
CA ASP A 39 -1.82 -29.96 3.11
C ASP A 39 -2.41 -29.10 4.23
N VAL A 40 -2.31 -27.76 4.11
CA VAL A 40 -2.77 -26.79 5.10
C VAL A 40 -4.01 -26.04 4.62
N ASP A 41 -4.02 -25.65 3.34
CA ASP A 41 -5.01 -24.76 2.74
C ASP A 41 -6.11 -25.49 1.99
N GLY A 42 -5.96 -26.80 1.81
CA GLY A 42 -6.87 -27.66 1.04
C GLY A 42 -6.50 -27.72 -0.46
N GLU A 43 -6.92 -28.80 -1.11
CA GLU A 43 -6.66 -29.06 -2.52
C GLU A 43 -7.26 -27.99 -3.46
N GLU A 44 -8.25 -27.23 -3.00
CA GLU A 44 -8.87 -26.15 -3.74
C GLU A 44 -7.88 -25.02 -4.10
N CYS A 45 -6.81 -24.85 -3.29
CA CYS A 45 -5.80 -23.84 -3.60
C CYS A 45 -5.03 -24.11 -4.90
N LEU A 46 -5.05 -25.33 -5.41
CA LEU A 46 -4.41 -25.71 -6.67
C LEU A 46 -5.33 -25.55 -7.89
N ARG A 47 -6.63 -25.33 -7.68
CA ARG A 47 -7.64 -25.32 -8.75
C ARG A 47 -8.08 -23.89 -9.04
N ASP A 48 -8.19 -23.60 -10.32
CA ASP A 48 -8.87 -22.39 -10.76
C ASP A 48 -10.39 -22.53 -10.54
N CYS A 49 -11.10 -21.41 -10.44
CA CYS A 49 -12.53 -21.42 -10.17
C CYS A 49 -13.33 -22.03 -11.31
N ASP A 50 -13.93 -23.21 -11.09
CA ASP A 50 -14.77 -23.90 -12.08
C ASP A 50 -16.11 -23.19 -12.34
N SER A 51 -16.62 -22.43 -11.37
CA SER A 51 -17.88 -21.67 -11.48
C SER A 51 -17.72 -20.28 -12.11
N CYS A 52 -16.52 -19.93 -12.53
CA CYS A 52 -16.24 -18.65 -13.16
C CYS A 52 -16.94 -18.53 -14.53
N THR A 53 -17.82 -17.54 -14.68
CA THR A 53 -18.53 -17.28 -15.94
C THR A 53 -17.88 -16.14 -16.75
N THR A 54 -16.89 -15.49 -16.18
CA THR A 54 -16.19 -14.36 -16.78
C THR A 54 -14.87 -14.82 -17.36
N HIS A 55 -14.62 -14.56 -18.63
CA HIS A 55 -13.39 -14.95 -19.31
C HIS A 55 -12.82 -13.78 -20.13
N TYR A 56 -11.52 -13.78 -20.30
CA TYR A 56 -10.88 -12.83 -21.21
C TYR A 56 -11.24 -13.12 -22.66
N PRO A 57 -11.28 -12.10 -23.53
CA PRO A 57 -11.48 -12.30 -24.96
C PRO A 57 -10.42 -13.26 -25.56
N LYS A 58 -10.79 -14.07 -26.55
CA LYS A 58 -9.88 -15.06 -27.19
C LYS A 58 -8.56 -14.48 -27.69
N LYS A 59 -8.53 -13.17 -28.03
CA LYS A 59 -7.33 -12.47 -28.50
C LYS A 59 -6.54 -11.81 -27.36
N PHE A 60 -6.99 -11.93 -26.12
CA PHE A 60 -6.27 -11.39 -24.97
C PHE A 60 -5.03 -12.25 -24.71
N SER A 61 -3.86 -11.64 -24.80
CA SER A 61 -2.59 -12.31 -24.54
C SER A 61 -1.70 -11.45 -23.65
N VAL A 62 -0.96 -12.10 -22.79
CA VAL A 62 0.05 -11.49 -21.92
C VAL A 62 1.38 -12.20 -22.11
N ASP A 63 2.45 -11.52 -21.77
CA ASP A 63 3.78 -12.11 -21.76
C ASP A 63 3.93 -12.98 -20.50
N GLU A 64 4.03 -14.29 -20.69
CA GLU A 64 4.19 -15.28 -19.62
C GLU A 64 5.64 -15.76 -19.48
N SER A 65 6.50 -15.43 -20.44
CA SER A 65 7.87 -15.92 -20.52
C SER A 65 8.85 -15.18 -19.62
N ASP A 66 8.62 -13.89 -19.40
CA ASP A 66 9.51 -13.05 -18.62
C ASP A 66 9.45 -13.33 -17.12
N LYS A 67 10.61 -13.22 -16.48
CA LYS A 67 10.68 -13.17 -15.01
C LYS A 67 9.89 -11.95 -14.51
N LEU A 68 9.00 -12.17 -13.55
CA LEU A 68 8.06 -11.17 -13.05
C LEU A 68 8.51 -10.51 -11.76
N TYR A 69 8.98 -11.31 -10.79
CA TYR A 69 9.33 -10.86 -9.45
C TYR A 69 10.52 -9.90 -9.42
N GLY A 70 10.40 -8.84 -8.61
CA GLY A 70 11.45 -7.85 -8.40
C GLY A 70 11.64 -6.87 -9.57
N HIS A 71 10.90 -7.01 -10.68
CA HIS A 71 10.94 -6.08 -11.81
C HIS A 71 9.97 -4.90 -11.59
N VAL A 72 10.07 -4.25 -10.43
CA VAL A 72 9.27 -3.08 -10.02
C VAL A 72 10.20 -1.97 -9.54
N LYS A 73 9.78 -0.72 -9.74
CA LYS A 73 10.44 0.42 -9.10
C LYS A 73 9.84 0.58 -7.71
N GLY A 74 10.70 0.62 -6.69
CA GLY A 74 10.27 0.86 -5.32
C GLY A 74 9.71 2.28 -5.12
N TRP A 75 8.83 2.40 -4.15
CA TRP A 75 8.30 3.66 -3.63
C TRP A 75 8.06 3.51 -2.12
N ASN A 76 7.81 4.63 -1.44
CA ASN A 76 7.64 4.64 0.02
C ASN A 76 6.19 4.90 0.43
N THR A 77 5.47 5.76 -0.30
CA THR A 77 4.06 6.06 -0.10
C THR A 77 3.31 5.99 -1.43
N HIS A 78 2.01 5.69 -1.42
CA HIS A 78 1.15 5.66 -2.59
C HIS A 78 0.01 6.65 -2.42
N LEU A 79 0.03 7.72 -3.21
CA LEU A 79 -1.04 8.71 -3.29
C LEU A 79 -1.98 8.34 -4.44
N VAL A 80 -3.22 8.00 -4.11
CA VAL A 80 -4.26 7.65 -5.08
C VAL A 80 -5.27 8.78 -5.14
N VAL A 81 -5.37 9.45 -6.28
CA VAL A 81 -6.19 10.65 -6.47
C VAL A 81 -7.51 10.29 -7.14
N GLY A 82 -8.62 10.66 -6.54
CA GLY A 82 -9.97 10.45 -7.07
C GLY A 82 -10.25 11.33 -8.27
N THR A 83 -10.68 10.73 -9.37
CA THR A 83 -11.01 11.44 -10.61
C THR A 83 -12.41 11.09 -11.14
N GLY A 84 -13.07 10.09 -10.55
CA GLY A 84 -14.31 9.54 -11.06
C GLY A 84 -14.19 8.82 -12.42
N GLN A 85 -12.97 8.75 -13.01
CA GLN A 85 -12.73 8.19 -14.34
C GLN A 85 -12.05 6.83 -14.26
N SER A 86 -12.27 6.00 -15.27
CA SER A 86 -11.67 4.66 -15.38
C SER A 86 -10.61 4.53 -16.48
N ASP A 87 -10.39 5.60 -17.23
CA ASP A 87 -9.33 5.75 -18.24
C ASP A 87 -8.84 7.19 -18.25
N TRP A 88 -7.59 7.40 -18.63
CA TRP A 88 -6.93 8.71 -18.54
C TRP A 88 -6.06 8.97 -19.76
N VAL A 89 -5.56 10.20 -19.90
CA VAL A 89 -4.50 10.53 -20.84
C VAL A 89 -3.23 9.71 -20.51
N ARG A 90 -2.34 9.57 -21.49
CA ARG A 90 -1.16 8.69 -21.40
C ARG A 90 -0.30 8.93 -20.15
N ASP A 91 -0.12 10.18 -19.75
CA ASP A 91 0.50 10.59 -18.48
C ASP A 91 -0.45 11.45 -17.68
N VAL A 92 -0.88 10.98 -16.51
CA VAL A 92 -1.85 11.67 -15.67
C VAL A 92 -1.34 13.00 -15.13
N THR A 93 -0.03 13.20 -15.10
CA THR A 93 0.58 14.48 -14.70
C THR A 93 0.46 15.57 -15.78
N ASP A 94 0.05 15.21 -17.00
CA ASP A 94 -0.25 16.17 -18.07
C ASP A 94 -1.63 16.83 -17.92
N ILE A 95 -2.49 16.34 -17.02
CA ILE A 95 -3.83 16.90 -16.77
C ILE A 95 -3.68 18.21 -15.99
N LYS A 96 -3.66 19.34 -16.71
CA LYS A 96 -3.53 20.67 -16.10
C LYS A 96 -4.62 20.92 -15.05
N HIS A 97 -4.29 21.73 -14.07
CA HIS A 97 -5.20 22.08 -12.96
C HIS A 97 -5.72 20.87 -12.18
N SER A 98 -4.94 19.82 -12.07
CA SER A 98 -5.24 18.65 -11.25
C SER A 98 -4.21 18.44 -10.14
N VAL A 99 -4.60 17.73 -9.09
CA VAL A 99 -3.69 17.32 -8.02
C VAL A 99 -2.51 16.52 -8.60
N MET A 100 -2.75 15.62 -9.58
CA MET A 100 -1.68 14.84 -10.20
C MET A 100 -0.64 15.74 -10.90
N HIS A 101 -1.10 16.76 -11.61
CA HIS A 101 -0.22 17.73 -12.28
C HIS A 101 0.63 18.51 -11.27
N ALA A 102 0.00 18.99 -10.20
CA ALA A 102 0.69 19.72 -9.14
C ALA A 102 1.74 18.84 -8.44
N VAL A 103 1.40 17.59 -8.08
CA VAL A 103 2.36 16.63 -7.51
C VAL A 103 3.51 16.33 -8.48
N GLY A 104 3.21 16.14 -9.77
CA GLY A 104 4.23 15.87 -10.80
C GLY A 104 5.19 17.04 -11.03
N LYS A 105 4.76 18.28 -10.75
CA LYS A 105 5.57 19.49 -10.86
C LYS A 105 6.25 19.93 -9.57
N ALA A 106 5.79 19.45 -8.43
CA ALA A 106 6.39 19.78 -7.15
C ALA A 106 7.85 19.31 -7.12
N GLY A 107 8.78 20.27 -7.16
CA GLY A 107 10.23 20.01 -7.08
C GLY A 107 10.73 19.77 -5.65
N ILE A 108 9.88 19.33 -4.75
CA ILE A 108 10.19 19.13 -3.33
C ILE A 108 10.98 17.84 -3.17
N GLU A 109 12.23 17.94 -2.68
CA GLU A 109 12.97 16.78 -2.21
C GLU A 109 12.30 16.24 -0.95
N ARG A 110 12.14 14.93 -0.87
CA ARG A 110 11.44 14.24 0.21
C ARG A 110 12.37 13.30 0.95
N GLU A 111 12.49 13.51 2.25
CA GLU A 111 13.22 12.60 3.14
C GLU A 111 12.46 11.29 3.34
N ASN A 112 11.12 11.36 3.30
CA ASN A 112 10.20 10.22 3.42
C ASN A 112 10.18 9.31 2.16
N GLY A 113 10.97 9.62 1.15
CA GLY A 113 11.18 8.79 -0.03
C GLY A 113 10.23 9.07 -1.19
N LYS A 114 10.11 8.10 -2.10
CA LYS A 114 9.37 8.25 -3.35
C LYS A 114 7.89 8.06 -3.18
N ILE A 115 7.09 8.89 -3.85
CA ILE A 115 5.65 8.71 -3.98
C ILE A 115 5.35 7.93 -5.25
N MET A 116 4.52 6.89 -5.13
CA MET A 116 3.76 6.36 -6.24
C MET A 116 2.50 7.21 -6.38
N LEU A 117 2.26 7.79 -7.55
CA LEU A 117 1.09 8.61 -7.84
C LEU A 117 0.16 7.85 -8.76
N SER A 118 -1.10 7.72 -8.37
CA SER A 118 -2.14 7.10 -9.20
C SER A 118 -3.39 7.96 -9.28
N ALA A 119 -3.94 8.13 -10.49
CA ALA A 119 -5.31 8.54 -10.70
C ALA A 119 -6.23 7.33 -10.52
N SER A 120 -7.43 7.54 -9.98
CA SER A 120 -8.40 6.48 -9.68
C SER A 120 -9.81 6.86 -10.10
N ASN A 121 -10.64 5.83 -10.31
CA ASN A 121 -12.08 6.00 -10.49
C ASN A 121 -12.83 6.28 -9.17
N MET A 122 -12.11 6.38 -8.06
CA MET A 122 -12.64 6.90 -6.81
C MET A 122 -13.31 8.26 -7.06
N PRO A 123 -14.46 8.57 -6.44
CA PRO A 123 -15.06 9.89 -6.55
C PRO A 123 -14.07 11.00 -6.21
N SER A 124 -14.17 12.13 -6.89
CA SER A 124 -13.30 13.29 -6.60
C SER A 124 -13.64 13.97 -5.29
N GLY A 125 -14.85 13.76 -4.76
CA GLY A 125 -15.34 14.47 -3.55
C GLY A 125 -15.62 15.97 -3.81
N ALA A 126 -15.28 16.48 -4.99
CA ALA A 126 -15.65 17.83 -5.42
C ALA A 126 -17.07 17.82 -6.00
N ASP A 127 -17.87 18.81 -5.60
CA ASP A 127 -19.14 19.08 -6.25
C ASP A 127 -18.85 19.93 -7.49
N ASP A 128 -19.06 19.36 -8.69
CA ASP A 128 -18.80 20.06 -9.97
C ASP A 128 -19.66 21.33 -10.17
N HIS A 129 -20.64 21.56 -9.27
CA HIS A 129 -21.53 22.72 -9.28
C HIS A 129 -21.20 23.76 -8.22
N ASP A 130 -20.18 23.54 -7.40
CA ASP A 130 -19.75 24.49 -6.37
C ASP A 130 -18.64 25.41 -6.90
N ASP A 131 -19.01 26.57 -7.38
CA ASP A 131 -18.08 27.60 -7.89
C ASP A 131 -17.08 28.10 -6.84
N THR A 132 -17.24 27.74 -5.56
CA THR A 132 -16.31 28.11 -4.49
C THR A 132 -15.15 27.11 -4.35
N VAL A 133 -15.26 25.94 -4.97
CA VAL A 133 -14.23 24.90 -4.96
C VAL A 133 -13.25 25.10 -6.13
N GLU A 134 -11.95 25.12 -5.84
CA GLU A 134 -10.91 25.21 -6.88
C GLU A 134 -11.05 24.06 -7.88
N GLN A 135 -10.97 24.36 -9.17
CA GLN A 135 -11.02 23.37 -10.24
C GLN A 135 -9.93 22.32 -10.07
N GLY A 136 -10.32 21.04 -10.18
CA GLY A 136 -9.39 19.91 -10.05
C GLY A 136 -9.12 19.49 -8.61
N THR A 137 -9.86 20.05 -7.64
CA THR A 137 -9.92 19.55 -6.27
C THR A 137 -10.34 18.08 -6.27
N SER A 138 -9.69 17.26 -5.46
CA SER A 138 -9.92 15.82 -5.44
C SER A 138 -9.72 15.23 -4.05
N ASP A 139 -10.50 14.20 -3.73
CA ASP A 139 -10.21 13.33 -2.59
C ASP A 139 -9.00 12.45 -2.91
N CYS A 140 -8.15 12.26 -1.93
CA CYS A 140 -6.91 11.50 -2.06
C CYS A 140 -6.83 10.41 -1.00
N MET A 141 -6.52 9.18 -1.42
CA MET A 141 -6.20 8.08 -0.53
C MET A 141 -4.70 7.99 -0.35
N LEU A 142 -4.21 7.94 0.88
CA LEU A 142 -2.77 7.80 1.19
C LEU A 142 -2.49 6.42 1.83
N LEU A 143 -1.65 5.63 1.18
CA LEU A 143 -1.21 4.32 1.61
C LEU A 143 0.32 4.32 1.81
N PRO A 144 0.84 3.61 2.82
CA PRO A 144 0.17 2.66 3.71
C PRO A 144 -0.55 3.29 4.90
N SER A 145 -0.57 4.62 5.07
CA SER A 145 -1.17 5.32 6.22
C SER A 145 -2.66 5.03 6.44
N TRP A 146 -3.37 4.49 5.45
CA TRP A 146 -4.78 4.09 5.52
C TRP A 146 -5.74 5.24 5.78
N VAL A 147 -5.47 6.39 5.16
CA VAL A 147 -6.29 7.59 5.33
C VAL A 147 -6.81 8.13 4.01
N MET A 148 -7.98 8.76 4.09
CA MET A 148 -8.58 9.58 3.06
C MET A 148 -8.35 11.05 3.41
N ILE A 149 -7.84 11.83 2.48
CA ILE A 149 -7.63 13.28 2.58
C ILE A 149 -8.66 13.91 1.65
N GLU A 150 -9.64 14.60 2.23
CA GLU A 150 -10.77 15.13 1.48
C GLU A 150 -10.45 16.48 0.85
N LYS A 151 -10.99 16.72 -0.34
CA LYS A 151 -11.03 18.01 -1.04
C LYS A 151 -9.66 18.69 -1.15
N VAL A 152 -8.66 17.95 -1.57
CA VAL A 152 -7.32 18.50 -1.84
C VAL A 152 -7.36 19.34 -3.11
N ALA A 153 -7.10 20.63 -2.98
CA ALA A 153 -6.99 21.53 -4.12
C ALA A 153 -5.58 21.48 -4.75
N PRO A 154 -5.42 21.64 -6.07
CA PRO A 154 -4.11 21.70 -6.71
C PRO A 154 -3.16 22.74 -6.11
N SER A 155 -3.68 23.90 -5.69
CA SER A 155 -2.90 24.96 -5.01
C SER A 155 -2.38 24.55 -3.62
N GLN A 156 -2.94 23.52 -3.00
CA GLN A 156 -2.56 23.04 -1.67
C GLN A 156 -1.54 21.89 -1.72
N VAL A 157 -1.13 21.45 -2.90
CA VAL A 157 -0.29 20.24 -3.06
C VAL A 157 1.05 20.38 -2.35
N ASP A 158 1.73 21.52 -2.44
CA ASP A 158 3.00 21.72 -1.74
C ASP A 158 2.85 21.51 -0.23
N LYS A 159 1.74 22.03 0.34
CA LYS A 159 1.42 21.84 1.74
C LYS A 159 1.05 20.40 2.07
N LEU A 160 0.30 19.72 1.18
CA LEU A 160 0.01 18.29 1.30
C LEU A 160 1.29 17.45 1.37
N LEU A 161 2.26 17.75 0.52
CA LEU A 161 3.52 17.03 0.45
C LEU A 161 4.35 17.20 1.74
N VAL A 162 4.44 18.43 2.26
CA VAL A 162 5.25 18.75 3.45
C VAL A 162 4.55 18.34 4.75
N ASP A 163 3.29 18.74 4.92
CA ASP A 163 2.60 18.62 6.20
C ASP A 163 2.00 17.22 6.41
N VAL A 164 1.63 16.52 5.34
CA VAL A 164 0.95 15.23 5.46
C VAL A 164 1.82 14.09 4.97
N ILE A 165 2.28 14.13 3.73
CA ILE A 165 2.97 12.97 3.13
C ILE A 165 4.35 12.79 3.76
N GLU A 166 5.10 13.86 3.97
CA GLU A 166 6.43 13.79 4.62
C GLU A 166 6.37 13.25 6.05
N GLN A 167 5.26 13.51 6.75
CA GLN A 167 5.04 13.05 8.13
C GLN A 167 4.36 11.68 8.21
N SER A 168 3.98 11.11 7.08
CA SER A 168 3.23 9.85 7.05
C SER A 168 4.14 8.64 7.17
N VAL A 169 3.56 7.52 7.63
CA VAL A 169 4.24 6.23 7.60
C VAL A 169 4.47 5.77 6.16
N THR A 170 5.56 5.07 5.97
CA THR A 170 5.97 4.49 4.69
C THR A 170 5.82 2.96 4.72
N ASN A 171 6.00 2.34 3.56
CA ASN A 171 6.05 0.88 3.46
C ASN A 171 7.32 0.26 4.12
N GLU A 172 8.27 1.09 4.55
CA GLU A 172 9.47 0.71 5.30
C GLU A 172 9.45 1.26 6.75
N THR A 173 8.35 1.83 7.20
CA THR A 173 8.15 2.18 8.61
C THR A 173 7.74 0.94 9.38
N PRO A 174 8.46 0.54 10.44
CA PRO A 174 8.05 -0.60 11.28
C PRO A 174 6.66 -0.40 11.86
N LEU A 175 5.89 -1.48 12.01
CA LEU A 175 4.63 -1.44 12.75
C LEU A 175 4.94 -1.16 14.22
N ALA A 176 4.07 -0.38 14.89
CA ALA A 176 4.18 -0.18 16.33
C ALA A 176 4.19 -1.56 17.04
N GLN A 177 5.23 -1.83 17.83
CA GLN A 177 5.37 -3.12 18.51
C GLN A 177 4.19 -3.30 19.48
N LYS A 178 3.53 -4.45 19.40
CA LYS A 178 2.59 -4.90 20.43
C LYS A 178 3.34 -4.90 21.77
N ALA A 179 2.84 -4.16 22.75
CA ALA A 179 3.38 -4.21 24.10
C ALA A 179 3.18 -5.64 24.64
N THR A 180 4.21 -6.45 24.58
CA THR A 180 4.23 -7.75 25.24
C THR A 180 4.22 -7.50 26.74
N THR A 181 3.08 -7.65 27.39
CA THR A 181 2.99 -7.74 28.83
C THR A 181 3.67 -9.04 29.24
N GLN A 182 4.97 -8.96 29.53
CA GLN A 182 5.63 -10.02 30.25
C GLN A 182 5.07 -10.02 31.66
N ASN A 183 4.12 -10.90 31.97
CA ASN A 183 3.74 -11.24 33.32
C ASN A 183 4.93 -11.99 33.98
N GLY A 184 5.88 -11.20 34.47
CA GLY A 184 6.86 -11.67 35.42
C GLY A 184 6.18 -11.88 36.77
N HIS A 185 6.09 -13.10 37.21
CA HIS A 185 5.78 -13.45 38.59
C HIS A 185 6.76 -12.71 39.51
N ALA A 186 6.32 -11.62 40.12
CA ALA A 186 7.01 -10.99 41.23
C ALA A 186 6.62 -11.73 42.50
N GLN A 187 7.53 -12.52 42.99
CA GLN A 187 7.55 -12.94 44.40
C GLN A 187 7.85 -11.70 45.25
N THR A 188 6.96 -11.39 46.16
CA THR A 188 7.17 -10.44 47.26
C THR A 188 8.18 -10.97 48.26
N PRO A 189 9.11 -10.12 48.73
CA PRO A 189 9.59 -10.17 50.11
C PRO A 189 9.24 -8.87 50.83
N ALA A 190 8.89 -9.02 52.10
CA ALA A 190 8.47 -8.00 53.03
C ALA A 190 9.61 -7.09 53.53
N ALA A 191 9.22 -5.83 53.76
CA ALA A 191 9.64 -4.83 54.74
C ALA A 191 11.14 -4.66 55.15
N ASN A 192 11.68 -3.47 54.99
CA ASN A 192 11.98 -2.44 55.99
C ASN A 192 13.09 -1.47 55.51
N GLY A 193 12.95 -0.17 55.82
CA GLY A 193 14.08 0.74 56.09
C GLY A 193 14.33 1.87 55.13
N GLU A 194 13.81 3.02 55.50
CA GLU A 194 14.36 4.40 55.48
C GLU A 194 15.50 4.78 54.47
N GLY A 195 15.18 5.87 53.69
CA GLY A 195 16.04 7.04 53.57
C GLY A 195 17.16 7.02 52.56
N HIS A 196 17.05 7.73 51.51
CA HIS A 196 17.87 8.90 51.06
C HIS A 196 17.66 9.26 49.61
N THR A 197 17.34 10.53 49.40
CA THR A 197 17.46 11.27 48.16
C THR A 197 18.87 11.21 47.59
N GLN A 198 18.98 10.94 46.26
CA GLN A 198 19.96 11.57 45.38
C GLN A 198 19.49 11.51 43.94
N GLU A 199 19.39 12.70 43.37
CA GLU A 199 19.30 12.95 41.92
C GLU A 199 20.55 12.42 41.24
N ASN A 200 20.39 11.82 40.05
CA ASN A 200 21.29 12.06 38.92
C ASN A 200 20.87 11.24 37.69
N GLY A 201 20.91 11.91 36.55
CA GLY A 201 21.32 11.30 35.30
C GLY A 201 20.20 11.01 34.31
N ASP A 202 19.84 12.04 33.63
CA ASP A 202 19.29 12.13 32.29
C ASP A 202 19.93 11.11 31.33
N GLU A 203 19.18 10.08 30.92
CA GLU A 203 19.39 9.35 29.66
C GLU A 203 18.10 9.39 28.86
N SER A 204 17.97 10.50 28.13
CA SER A 204 16.98 10.70 27.09
C SER A 204 17.18 9.65 25.99
N SER A 205 16.51 8.50 26.11
CA SER A 205 16.32 7.61 24.98
C SER A 205 15.31 8.25 24.03
N ASN A 206 15.80 8.81 22.93
CA ASN A 206 15.04 9.31 21.79
C ASN A 206 14.18 8.19 21.20
N ARG A 207 13.00 7.95 21.77
CA ARG A 207 11.92 7.20 21.15
C ARG A 207 11.18 8.18 20.25
N LEU A 208 11.42 8.08 18.96
CA LEU A 208 10.53 8.65 17.96
C LEU A 208 9.21 7.85 18.02
N ASP A 209 8.29 8.31 18.85
CA ASP A 209 6.91 7.88 18.82
C ASP A 209 6.31 8.39 17.49
N HIS A 210 6.31 7.54 16.47
CA HIS A 210 5.53 7.78 15.26
C HIS A 210 4.06 7.59 15.62
N ALA A 211 3.47 8.66 16.15
CA ALA A 211 2.04 8.75 16.36
C ALA A 211 1.30 8.74 15.01
N PRO A 212 0.07 8.23 14.95
CA PRO A 212 -0.79 8.46 13.78
C PRO A 212 -0.87 9.96 13.53
N VAL A 213 -0.83 10.38 12.25
CA VAL A 213 -0.77 11.76 11.77
C VAL A 213 -1.07 12.79 12.87
N PRO A 214 -0.10 13.61 13.34
CA PRO A 214 -0.27 14.45 14.52
C PRO A 214 -1.51 15.34 14.39
N ALA A 215 -2.29 15.49 15.45
CA ALA A 215 -3.50 16.32 15.47
C ALA A 215 -3.26 17.78 15.04
N SER A 216 -2.02 18.28 15.10
CA SER A 216 -1.59 19.60 14.61
C SER A 216 -1.63 19.72 13.08
N ILE A 217 -1.58 18.61 12.33
CA ILE A 217 -1.62 18.59 10.85
C ILE A 217 -3.06 18.67 10.35
N SER A 218 -4.02 18.26 11.17
CA SER A 218 -5.46 18.27 10.90
C SER A 218 -6.06 19.67 10.62
N SER A 219 -5.33 20.77 10.89
CA SER A 219 -5.89 22.12 10.72
C SER A 219 -6.05 22.59 9.27
N SER A 220 -5.39 21.92 8.30
CA SER A 220 -5.36 22.35 6.89
C SER A 220 -6.08 21.41 5.95
N PHE A 221 -6.22 20.13 6.33
CA PHE A 221 -6.87 19.10 5.55
C PHE A 221 -7.82 18.29 6.43
N THR A 222 -8.97 17.91 5.87
CA THR A 222 -9.85 16.93 6.51
C THR A 222 -9.29 15.54 6.23
N ILE A 223 -8.82 14.85 7.27
CA ILE A 223 -8.24 13.52 7.16
C ILE A 223 -9.12 12.53 7.91
N LYS A 224 -9.56 11.48 7.23
CA LYS A 224 -10.41 10.42 7.79
C LYS A 224 -9.75 9.05 7.61
N PRO A 225 -9.93 8.10 8.52
CA PRO A 225 -9.50 6.73 8.30
C PRO A 225 -10.31 6.10 7.16
N ILE A 226 -9.66 5.28 6.33
CA ILE A 226 -10.36 4.46 5.33
C ILE A 226 -11.13 3.37 6.10
N PRO A 227 -12.45 3.22 5.87
CA PRO A 227 -13.27 2.29 6.66
C PRO A 227 -13.03 0.82 6.32
N HIS A 228 -12.51 0.50 5.14
CA HIS A 228 -12.34 -0.87 4.64
C HIS A 228 -11.11 -1.55 5.25
N ASP A 229 -11.11 -2.90 5.32
CA ASP A 229 -9.96 -3.68 5.78
C ASP A 229 -8.99 -4.06 4.67
N TYR A 230 -9.51 -4.10 3.43
CA TYR A 230 -8.75 -4.45 2.24
C TYR A 230 -9.06 -3.50 1.09
N ILE A 231 -8.04 -3.20 0.30
CA ILE A 231 -8.17 -2.39 -0.90
C ILE A 231 -7.55 -3.14 -2.07
N ILE A 232 -8.34 -3.32 -3.13
CA ILE A 232 -7.89 -3.88 -4.40
C ILE A 232 -7.83 -2.75 -5.42
N LEU A 233 -6.63 -2.48 -5.93
CA LEU A 233 -6.38 -1.52 -7.00
C LEU A 233 -6.05 -2.28 -8.28
N MET A 234 -6.75 -1.97 -9.38
CA MET A 234 -6.56 -2.63 -10.67
C MET A 234 -6.24 -1.63 -11.76
N CYS A 235 -5.17 -1.89 -12.52
CA CYS A 235 -4.84 -1.07 -13.69
C CYS A 235 -5.90 -1.22 -14.77
N SER A 236 -6.65 -0.14 -15.07
CA SER A 236 -7.68 -0.10 -16.10
C SER A 236 -7.35 0.80 -17.29
N HIS A 237 -6.17 1.41 -17.30
CA HIS A 237 -5.73 2.47 -18.21
C HIS A 237 -5.66 2.00 -19.68
N LYS A 238 -6.81 2.04 -20.35
CA LYS A 238 -6.99 1.57 -21.74
C LYS A 238 -6.17 2.39 -22.74
N THR A 239 -6.14 3.71 -22.59
CA THR A 239 -5.35 4.63 -23.44
C THR A 239 -3.87 4.31 -23.39
N ARG A 240 -3.36 3.77 -22.27
CA ARG A 240 -1.97 3.33 -22.13
C ARG A 240 -1.75 1.93 -22.73
N ASP A 241 -2.66 1.00 -22.43
CA ASP A 241 -2.66 -0.36 -22.96
C ASP A 241 -4.07 -0.95 -22.95
N ALA A 242 -4.55 -1.35 -24.12
CA ALA A 242 -5.89 -1.89 -24.30
C ALA A 242 -6.18 -3.12 -23.40
N ARG A 243 -5.15 -3.92 -23.07
CA ARG A 243 -5.29 -5.10 -22.20
C ARG A 243 -5.71 -4.71 -20.79
N CYS A 244 -5.17 -3.61 -20.24
CA CYS A 244 -5.58 -3.10 -18.92
C CYS A 244 -7.06 -2.71 -18.92
N GLY A 245 -7.53 -1.97 -19.94
CA GLY A 245 -8.93 -1.61 -20.08
C GLY A 245 -9.87 -2.78 -20.33
N GLN A 246 -9.38 -3.90 -20.87
CA GLN A 246 -10.16 -5.12 -21.08
C GLN A 246 -10.23 -5.97 -19.81
N SER A 247 -9.10 -6.13 -19.11
CA SER A 247 -9.00 -7.04 -17.97
C SER A 247 -9.66 -6.50 -16.70
N ALA A 248 -9.43 -5.23 -16.36
CA ALA A 248 -9.87 -4.70 -15.07
C ALA A 248 -11.40 -4.77 -14.84
N PRO A 249 -12.28 -4.42 -15.81
CA PRO A 249 -13.72 -4.56 -15.62
C PRO A 249 -14.18 -6.03 -15.43
N LEU A 250 -13.51 -6.96 -16.10
CA LEU A 250 -13.84 -8.40 -15.98
C LEU A 250 -13.41 -8.95 -14.62
N LEU A 251 -12.21 -8.57 -14.16
CA LEU A 251 -11.75 -8.94 -12.82
C LEU A 251 -12.63 -8.31 -11.74
N ARG A 252 -13.00 -7.04 -11.88
CA ARG A 252 -13.91 -6.39 -10.93
C ARG A 252 -15.22 -7.15 -10.82
N LYS A 253 -15.84 -7.48 -11.95
CA LYS A 253 -17.08 -8.25 -11.97
C LYS A 253 -16.94 -9.58 -11.22
N GLU A 254 -15.81 -10.25 -11.38
CA GLU A 254 -15.58 -11.55 -10.74
C GLU A 254 -15.30 -11.39 -9.24
N PHE A 255 -14.47 -10.42 -8.83
CA PHE A 255 -14.27 -10.10 -7.42
C PHE A 255 -15.59 -9.71 -6.73
N GLU A 256 -16.43 -8.89 -7.36
CA GLU A 256 -17.74 -8.53 -6.83
C GLU A 256 -18.65 -9.77 -6.66
N ARG A 257 -18.66 -10.67 -7.65
CA ARG A 257 -19.44 -11.92 -7.60
C ARG A 257 -19.07 -12.77 -6.37
N ILE A 258 -17.79 -12.82 -6.06
CA ILE A 258 -17.26 -13.61 -4.93
C ILE A 258 -17.49 -12.91 -3.59
N LEU A 259 -17.24 -11.61 -3.53
CA LEU A 259 -17.29 -10.84 -2.27
C LEU A 259 -18.72 -10.52 -1.79
N ARG A 260 -19.71 -10.39 -2.71
CA ARG A 260 -21.10 -10.08 -2.33
C ARG A 260 -21.76 -11.14 -1.44
N PRO A 261 -21.70 -12.45 -1.76
CA PRO A 261 -22.24 -13.48 -0.87
C PRO A 261 -21.55 -13.55 0.50
N MET A 262 -20.28 -13.12 0.56
CA MET A 262 -19.50 -13.06 1.81
C MET A 262 -19.85 -11.82 2.66
N GLY A 263 -20.66 -10.89 2.16
CA GLY A 263 -20.96 -9.63 2.80
C GLY A 263 -19.76 -8.65 2.84
N MET A 264 -18.70 -8.95 2.08
CA MET A 264 -17.43 -8.22 2.12
C MET A 264 -17.26 -7.18 1.02
N TYR A 265 -18.12 -7.18 0.00
CA TYR A 265 -18.04 -6.16 -1.05
C TYR A 265 -18.41 -4.77 -0.52
N ARG A 266 -17.59 -3.79 -0.86
CA ARG A 266 -17.84 -2.36 -0.63
C ARG A 266 -17.79 -1.63 -1.97
N ASP A 267 -18.84 -0.88 -2.30
CA ASP A 267 -18.78 0.01 -3.44
C ASP A 267 -18.03 1.31 -3.11
N MET A 268 -17.89 2.19 -4.09
CA MET A 268 -17.07 3.41 -3.96
C MET A 268 -17.65 4.46 -3.01
N HIS A 269 -18.89 4.29 -2.56
CA HIS A 269 -19.59 5.20 -1.64
C HIS A 269 -19.95 4.49 -0.32
N ASP A 270 -19.53 3.25 -0.15
CA ASP A 270 -19.87 2.45 1.02
C ASP A 270 -18.87 2.76 2.17
N GLU A 271 -19.35 3.46 3.18
CA GLU A 271 -18.56 3.84 4.35
C GLU A 271 -18.67 2.82 5.51
N ARG A 272 -19.36 1.70 5.30
CA ARG A 272 -19.45 0.67 6.34
C ARG A 272 -18.07 0.11 6.67
N PRO A 273 -17.74 -0.07 7.95
CA PRO A 273 -16.46 -0.63 8.37
C PRO A 273 -16.23 -2.04 7.80
N GLY A 274 -14.97 -2.34 7.58
CA GLY A 274 -14.54 -3.65 7.11
C GLY A 274 -14.81 -3.93 5.64
N GLY A 275 -14.52 -5.14 5.20
CA GLY A 275 -14.70 -5.57 3.82
C GLY A 275 -13.65 -5.06 2.85
N VAL A 276 -13.96 -5.10 1.56
CA VAL A 276 -13.03 -4.90 0.44
C VAL A 276 -13.51 -3.77 -0.47
N GLY A 277 -12.77 -2.67 -0.54
CA GLY A 277 -12.93 -1.63 -1.54
C GLY A 277 -12.19 -1.98 -2.82
N ILE A 278 -12.84 -1.78 -3.98
CA ILE A 278 -12.26 -2.12 -5.29
C ILE A 278 -12.23 -0.87 -6.17
N TYR A 279 -11.03 -0.47 -6.59
CA TYR A 279 -10.84 0.73 -7.39
C TYR A 279 -10.00 0.46 -8.64
N PHE A 280 -10.31 1.18 -9.71
CA PHE A 280 -9.46 1.25 -10.88
C PHE A 280 -8.40 2.33 -10.69
N ILE A 281 -7.21 2.09 -11.23
CA ILE A 281 -6.13 3.05 -11.24
C ILE A 281 -5.48 3.14 -12.63
N ASN A 282 -4.78 4.25 -12.87
CA ASN A 282 -3.98 4.41 -14.06
C ASN A 282 -2.81 3.40 -14.11
N HIS A 283 -2.01 3.52 -15.14
CA HIS A 283 -0.93 2.57 -15.42
C HIS A 283 0.19 2.58 -14.37
N VAL A 284 0.46 1.40 -13.80
CA VAL A 284 1.48 1.16 -12.76
C VAL A 284 2.77 0.50 -13.28
N GLY A 285 3.02 0.59 -14.58
CA GLY A 285 4.13 -0.13 -15.23
C GLY A 285 3.80 -1.59 -15.55
N GLY A 286 4.63 -2.21 -16.41
CA GLY A 286 4.50 -3.62 -16.75
C GLY A 286 3.20 -4.03 -17.44
N HIS A 287 2.71 -3.22 -18.38
CA HIS A 287 1.48 -3.51 -19.14
C HIS A 287 1.54 -4.85 -19.89
N LYS A 288 2.72 -5.30 -20.31
CA LYS A 288 2.90 -6.61 -20.95
C LYS A 288 2.52 -7.78 -20.03
N TYR A 289 2.42 -7.56 -18.72
CA TYR A 289 2.01 -8.53 -17.71
C TYR A 289 0.56 -8.32 -17.24
N SER A 290 -0.28 -7.72 -18.07
CA SER A 290 -1.70 -7.49 -17.75
C SER A 290 -2.40 -8.82 -17.37
N ALA A 291 -3.29 -8.88 -16.34
CA ALA A 291 -3.74 -7.75 -15.55
C ALA A 291 -2.90 -7.56 -14.29
N ASN A 292 -2.70 -6.29 -13.94
CA ASN A 292 -2.04 -5.92 -12.69
C ASN A 292 -3.07 -5.63 -11.61
N VAL A 293 -2.89 -6.27 -10.46
CA VAL A 293 -3.75 -6.15 -9.28
C VAL A 293 -2.87 -5.91 -8.06
N MET A 294 -3.12 -4.82 -7.35
CA MET A 294 -2.43 -4.46 -6.10
C MET A 294 -3.42 -4.64 -4.94
N ILE A 295 -3.06 -5.47 -3.98
CA ILE A 295 -3.89 -5.81 -2.82
C ILE A 295 -3.21 -5.26 -1.58
N TYR A 296 -3.77 -4.18 -1.05
CA TYR A 296 -3.37 -3.65 0.24
C TYR A 296 -4.20 -4.30 1.35
N ARG A 297 -3.55 -4.69 2.42
CA ARG A 297 -4.15 -5.35 3.57
C ARG A 297 -3.79 -4.60 4.84
N ARG A 298 -4.80 -4.31 5.63
CA ARG A 298 -4.65 -3.84 7.01
C ARG A 298 -4.55 -5.04 7.95
N GLU A 299 -3.96 -4.89 9.13
CA GLU A 299 -3.81 -5.98 10.08
C GLU A 299 -5.17 -6.42 10.66
N GLY A 300 -5.32 -7.73 10.78
CA GLY A 300 -5.94 -8.43 11.87
C GLY A 300 -7.45 -8.35 12.05
N ARG A 301 -8.28 -8.74 11.03
CA ARG A 301 -9.57 -9.37 11.36
C ARG A 301 -9.43 -10.89 11.34
N ARG A 302 -9.98 -11.55 12.36
CA ARG A 302 -10.16 -13.01 12.32
C ARG A 302 -11.10 -13.41 11.19
N LYS A 303 -10.98 -14.68 10.77
CA LYS A 303 -11.78 -15.29 9.68
C LYS A 303 -13.30 -15.19 9.85
N ASP A 304 -13.79 -14.90 11.06
CA ASP A 304 -15.21 -14.84 11.42
C ASP A 304 -15.83 -13.43 11.41
N GLY A 305 -15.03 -12.41 11.06
CA GLY A 305 -15.51 -11.02 10.98
C GLY A 305 -15.72 -10.33 12.32
N THR A 306 -15.30 -10.92 13.43
CA THR A 306 -15.32 -10.28 14.74
C THR A 306 -14.09 -9.42 14.94
N ASP A 307 -14.30 -8.19 15.45
CA ASP A 307 -13.22 -7.31 15.92
C ASP A 307 -12.76 -7.86 17.28
N GLU A 308 -11.95 -8.92 17.29
CA GLU A 308 -11.25 -9.28 18.51
C GLU A 308 -9.95 -8.49 18.60
N GLU A 309 -9.87 -7.70 19.68
CA GLU A 309 -8.61 -7.28 20.22
C GLU A 309 -7.76 -8.53 20.46
N ILE A 310 -6.74 -8.74 19.64
CA ILE A 310 -5.75 -9.79 19.91
C ILE A 310 -4.97 -9.27 21.12
N ASP A 311 -5.25 -9.83 22.29
CA ASP A 311 -4.59 -9.53 23.56
C ASP A 311 -4.65 -8.04 23.99
N GLY A 312 -5.76 -7.33 23.70
CA GLY A 312 -5.95 -5.94 24.13
C GLY A 312 -5.12 -4.90 23.37
N ALA A 313 -4.46 -5.29 22.27
CA ALA A 313 -3.74 -4.36 21.41
C ALA A 313 -4.68 -3.81 20.32
N PRO A 314 -4.72 -2.48 20.10
CA PRO A 314 -5.51 -1.92 19.02
C PRO A 314 -5.04 -2.46 17.66
N LEU A 315 -5.98 -2.77 16.77
CA LEU A 315 -5.69 -3.14 15.39
C LEU A 315 -4.81 -2.08 14.73
N ALA A 316 -3.85 -2.51 13.90
CA ALA A 316 -3.07 -1.58 13.11
C ALA A 316 -3.99 -0.71 12.26
N LYS A 317 -3.83 0.60 12.38
CA LYS A 317 -4.61 1.57 11.61
C LYS A 317 -4.09 1.74 10.18
N GLU A 318 -3.01 1.06 9.83
CA GLU A 318 -2.20 1.23 8.63
C GLU A 318 -2.17 -0.06 7.80
N ALA A 319 -1.78 0.03 6.53
CA ALA A 319 -1.53 -1.16 5.73
C ALA A 319 -0.30 -1.91 6.26
N VAL A 320 -0.48 -3.19 6.51
CA VAL A 320 0.58 -4.11 6.92
C VAL A 320 1.29 -4.71 5.72
N GLN A 321 0.54 -5.01 4.67
CA GLN A 321 1.05 -5.67 3.47
C GLN A 321 0.51 -5.01 2.20
N LEU A 322 1.35 -5.03 1.17
CA LEU A 322 0.95 -4.89 -0.23
C LEU A 322 1.40 -6.12 -0.99
N ILE A 323 0.46 -6.82 -1.61
CA ILE A 323 0.72 -7.92 -2.53
C ILE A 323 0.39 -7.45 -3.94
N TRP A 324 1.42 -7.31 -4.78
CA TRP A 324 1.25 -6.86 -6.16
C TRP A 324 1.32 -8.04 -7.11
N LEU A 325 0.19 -8.40 -7.69
CA LEU A 325 0.04 -9.47 -8.66
C LEU A 325 -0.02 -8.92 -10.09
N ALA A 326 0.38 -9.74 -11.04
CA ALA A 326 0.15 -9.53 -12.46
C ALA A 326 -0.28 -10.84 -13.11
N ARG A 327 -0.62 -10.83 -14.41
CA ARG A 327 -1.13 -12.00 -15.15
C ARG A 327 -2.37 -12.62 -14.50
N VAL A 328 -3.10 -11.82 -13.72
CA VAL A 328 -4.30 -12.28 -13.03
C VAL A 328 -5.41 -12.53 -14.06
N ARG A 329 -6.09 -13.64 -13.91
CA ARG A 329 -7.23 -14.06 -14.74
C ARG A 329 -8.51 -14.09 -13.92
N PRO A 330 -9.69 -13.99 -14.53
CA PRO A 330 -10.97 -14.10 -13.80
C PRO A 330 -11.08 -15.37 -12.96
N GLU A 331 -10.62 -16.51 -13.49
CA GLU A 331 -10.61 -17.80 -12.80
C GLU A 331 -9.71 -17.86 -11.56
N ASP A 332 -8.75 -16.93 -11.42
CA ASP A 332 -7.89 -16.80 -10.22
C ASP A 332 -8.60 -16.10 -9.05
N CYS A 333 -9.65 -15.31 -9.33
CA CYS A 333 -10.20 -14.33 -8.38
C CYS A 333 -10.71 -14.98 -7.09
N GLU A 334 -11.27 -16.17 -7.15
CA GLU A 334 -11.79 -16.88 -5.95
C GLU A 334 -10.64 -17.20 -4.99
N ASN A 335 -9.57 -17.78 -5.50
CA ASN A 335 -8.42 -18.13 -4.70
C ASN A 335 -7.64 -16.89 -4.25
N ILE A 336 -7.60 -15.83 -5.05
CA ILE A 336 -7.02 -14.53 -4.63
C ILE A 336 -7.83 -13.96 -3.45
N VAL A 337 -9.14 -13.99 -3.48
CA VAL A 337 -9.95 -13.55 -2.32
C VAL A 337 -9.66 -14.42 -1.11
N ARG A 338 -9.79 -15.74 -1.26
CA ARG A 338 -9.70 -16.71 -0.15
C ARG A 338 -8.34 -16.71 0.52
N TYR A 339 -7.26 -16.68 -0.25
CA TYR A 339 -5.90 -16.85 0.28
C TYR A 339 -5.08 -15.57 0.27
N THR A 340 -5.20 -14.73 -0.75
CA THR A 340 -4.36 -13.53 -0.83
C THR A 340 -4.99 -12.37 -0.06
N VAL A 341 -6.24 -12.04 -0.32
CA VAL A 341 -6.92 -10.94 0.39
C VAL A 341 -7.07 -11.29 1.88
N LEU A 342 -7.62 -12.46 2.20
CA LEU A 342 -7.98 -12.80 3.58
C LEU A 342 -6.81 -13.34 4.42
N GLN A 343 -5.81 -13.98 3.80
CA GLN A 343 -4.76 -14.68 4.55
C GLN A 343 -3.33 -14.18 4.26
N GLY A 344 -3.13 -13.31 3.25
CA GLY A 344 -1.79 -12.82 2.89
C GLY A 344 -0.89 -13.85 2.24
N LYS A 345 -1.45 -14.94 1.71
CA LYS A 345 -0.72 -15.99 0.99
C LYS A 345 -0.83 -15.77 -0.51
N VAL A 346 0.16 -16.19 -1.27
CA VAL A 346 0.15 -16.11 -2.74
C VAL A 346 -0.08 -17.48 -3.34
N VAL A 347 -1.09 -17.62 -4.20
CA VAL A 347 -1.48 -18.91 -4.79
C VAL A 347 -0.49 -19.35 -5.87
N LYS A 348 -0.16 -18.43 -6.78
CA LYS A 348 0.74 -18.68 -7.91
C LYS A 348 1.98 -17.75 -7.85
N PRO A 349 2.88 -17.87 -6.84
CA PRO A 349 3.93 -16.88 -6.61
C PRO A 349 4.87 -16.72 -7.82
N LYS A 350 5.31 -17.80 -8.42
CA LYS A 350 6.26 -17.76 -9.55
C LYS A 350 5.71 -17.09 -10.82
N SER A 351 4.40 -17.25 -11.07
CA SER A 351 3.77 -16.74 -12.30
C SER A 351 3.03 -15.42 -12.11
N GLN A 352 2.65 -15.07 -10.88
CA GLN A 352 1.80 -13.89 -10.64
C GLN A 352 2.40 -12.83 -9.71
N LEU A 353 3.30 -13.18 -8.76
CA LEU A 353 3.83 -12.19 -7.83
C LEU A 353 4.87 -11.29 -8.52
N ARG A 354 4.58 -9.99 -8.59
CA ARG A 354 5.51 -8.95 -9.07
C ARG A 354 6.37 -8.39 -7.96
N GLY A 355 5.81 -8.19 -6.79
CA GLY A 355 6.47 -7.60 -5.64
C GLY A 355 5.49 -7.14 -4.59
N GLY A 356 5.95 -6.28 -3.71
CA GLY A 356 5.19 -5.74 -2.60
C GLY A 356 6.04 -5.51 -1.37
N PHE A 357 5.38 -5.38 -0.24
CA PHE A 357 6.01 -5.26 1.06
C PHE A 357 5.21 -6.02 2.13
N ASP A 358 5.92 -6.44 3.16
CA ASP A 358 5.38 -7.02 4.37
C ASP A 358 6.03 -6.32 5.57
N ARG A 359 5.30 -5.39 6.19
CA ARG A 359 5.80 -4.58 7.31
C ARG A 359 5.87 -5.38 8.62
N GLU A 360 5.07 -6.44 8.74
CA GLU A 360 5.12 -7.33 9.89
C GLU A 360 6.43 -8.11 9.95
N ARG A 361 6.94 -8.49 8.78
CA ARG A 361 8.19 -9.23 8.62
C ARG A 361 9.39 -8.34 8.27
N GLY A 362 9.18 -7.04 8.07
CA GLY A 362 10.23 -6.11 7.65
C GLY A 362 10.80 -6.42 6.27
N LEU A 363 9.96 -6.81 5.30
CA LEU A 363 10.38 -7.24 3.98
C LEU A 363 9.81 -6.36 2.87
N THR A 364 10.63 -6.12 1.84
CA THR A 364 10.21 -5.49 0.57
C THR A 364 10.75 -6.29 -0.62
N SER A 365 10.21 -6.05 -1.81
CA SER A 365 10.73 -6.65 -3.07
C SER A 365 11.67 -5.71 -3.84
N TRP A 366 11.97 -4.53 -3.33
CA TRP A 366 12.83 -3.51 -3.94
C TRP A 366 13.91 -3.01 -3.02
#